data_4cf9f9285dd069b61bf0d0d2f7656761
#
_entry.id   4cf9f9285dd069b61bf0d0d2f7656761
#
_cell.length_a   1.000
_cell.length_b   1.000
_cell.length_c   1.000
_cell.angle_alpha   90.00
_cell.angle_beta   90.00
_cell.angle_gamma   90.00
#
_symmetry.space_group_name_H-M   'P 1'
#
loop_
_entity.id
_entity.type
_entity.pdbx_description
1 polymer ?
#
loop_
_entity_poly.entity_id
_entity_poly.type
_entity_poly.pdbx_seq_one_letter_code
_entity_poly.pdbx_strand_id
1 'polypeptide(L)'
;GELIRKSAMGGYTLSYHFMDLRDEKTNIQEKTAMDKPHHLMVYITDKNNKPVLKGKVGFMIKNAQGITQKAMGMFMSEGFGTTADMKQKGVYTISSKAILGDKKLVDKFEYEIR
;
A
#
# COMPACT_ATOMS: atom_id res chain seq x y z
N GLY A 1 2.92 -10.84 -0.33
CA GLY A 1 1.69 -10.30 -0.84
C GLY A 1 1.61 -10.35 -2.36
N GLU A 2 0.47 -10.09 -2.87
CA GLU A 2 0.23 -10.07 -4.32
C GLU A 2 0.63 -8.74 -4.91
N LEU A 3 1.40 -8.76 -6.00
CA LEU A 3 1.73 -7.55 -6.75
C LEU A 3 0.48 -7.05 -7.47
N ILE A 4 0.04 -5.83 -7.15
CA ILE A 4 -1.18 -5.27 -7.72
C ILE A 4 -0.91 -4.10 -8.66
N ARG A 5 0.27 -3.50 -8.59
CA ARG A 5 0.61 -2.38 -9.48
C ARG A 5 2.12 -2.18 -9.50
N LYS A 6 2.62 -1.82 -10.66
CA LYS A 6 3.99 -1.41 -10.85
C LYS A 6 4.00 -0.16 -11.71
N SER A 7 4.61 0.90 -11.23
CA SER A 7 4.67 2.15 -11.98
C SER A 7 6.07 2.73 -11.95
N ALA A 8 6.43 3.41 -13.03
CA ALA A 8 7.73 4.06 -13.16
C ALA A 8 7.52 5.57 -13.23
N MET A 9 8.25 6.33 -12.43
CA MET A 9 8.19 7.78 -12.43
C MET A 9 9.48 8.37 -11.86
N GLY A 10 9.96 9.46 -12.48
CA GLY A 10 11.10 10.20 -11.97
C GLY A 10 12.37 9.38 -11.81
N GLY A 11 12.55 8.32 -12.61
CA GLY A 11 13.68 7.42 -12.50
C GLY A 11 13.53 6.33 -11.44
N TYR A 12 12.39 6.27 -10.77
CA TYR A 12 12.08 5.26 -9.76
C TYR A 12 11.02 4.31 -10.25
N THR A 13 11.01 3.10 -9.68
CA THR A 13 9.93 2.13 -9.88
C THR A 13 9.25 1.88 -8.55
N LEU A 14 7.93 1.98 -8.54
CA LEU A 14 7.09 1.72 -7.38
C LEU A 14 6.32 0.42 -7.62
N SER A 15 6.48 -0.55 -6.72
CA SER A 15 5.80 -1.84 -6.81
C SER A 15 4.92 -2.01 -5.58
N TYR A 16 3.61 -2.12 -5.81
CA TYR A 16 2.63 -2.23 -4.74
C TYR A 16 2.21 -3.67 -4.53
N HIS A 17 2.23 -4.11 -3.30
CA HIS A 17 1.80 -5.45 -2.91
C HIS A 17 0.66 -5.34 -1.92
N PHE A 18 -0.30 -6.23 -2.07
CA PHE A 18 -1.51 -6.29 -1.25
C PHE A 18 -1.62 -7.66 -0.61
N MET A 19 -2.01 -7.69 0.66
CA MET A 19 -2.19 -8.93 1.39
C MET A 19 -3.42 -8.82 2.29
N ASP A 20 -4.23 -9.88 2.34
CA ASP A 20 -5.28 -10.01 3.31
C ASP A 20 -4.74 -10.85 4.47
N LEU A 21 -4.53 -10.21 5.62
CA LEU A 21 -3.93 -10.86 6.78
C LEU A 21 -4.84 -11.94 7.37
N ARG A 22 -6.14 -11.92 7.04
CA ARG A 22 -7.07 -12.95 7.50
C ARG A 22 -6.79 -14.29 6.86
N ASP A 23 -6.17 -14.30 5.68
CA ASP A 23 -5.84 -15.54 4.97
C ASP A 23 -4.80 -16.37 5.73
N GLU A 24 -4.01 -15.74 6.60
CA GLU A 24 -3.01 -16.42 7.42
C GLU A 24 -3.55 -16.90 8.76
N LYS A 25 -4.81 -16.56 9.09
CA LYS A 25 -5.43 -16.96 10.35
C LYS A 25 -6.28 -18.21 10.15
N THR A 26 -6.19 -19.13 11.11
CA THR A 26 -7.01 -20.34 11.12
C THR A 26 -8.20 -20.21 12.07
N ASN A 27 -8.15 -19.26 13.01
CA ASN A 27 -9.20 -19.00 13.99
C ASN A 27 -10.16 -17.95 13.45
N ILE A 28 -11.44 -18.30 13.34
CA ILE A 28 -12.45 -17.41 12.77
C ILE A 28 -12.66 -16.17 13.64
N GLN A 29 -12.48 -16.29 14.96
CA GLN A 29 -12.60 -15.15 15.86
C GLN A 29 -11.47 -14.13 15.62
N GLU A 30 -10.28 -14.60 15.36
CA GLU A 30 -9.15 -13.72 15.00
C GLU A 30 -9.43 -12.99 13.69
N LYS A 31 -9.98 -13.70 12.70
CA LYS A 31 -10.33 -13.09 11.41
C LYS A 31 -11.36 -11.99 11.56
N THR A 32 -12.40 -12.23 12.35
CA THR A 32 -13.49 -11.26 12.51
C THR A 32 -13.13 -10.11 13.44
N ALA A 33 -12.15 -10.31 14.33
CA ALA A 33 -11.71 -9.27 15.26
C ALA A 33 -10.75 -8.27 14.65
N MET A 34 -10.26 -8.50 13.43
CA MET A 34 -9.30 -7.59 12.81
C MET A 34 -10.01 -6.36 12.24
N ASP A 35 -9.66 -5.17 12.76
CA ASP A 35 -10.21 -3.90 12.28
C ASP A 35 -9.62 -3.50 10.93
N LYS A 36 -8.32 -3.74 10.74
CA LYS A 36 -7.59 -3.39 9.53
C LYS A 36 -6.86 -4.63 9.01
N PRO A 37 -7.60 -5.56 8.39
CA PRO A 37 -7.04 -6.86 8.02
C PRO A 37 -6.19 -6.86 6.75
N HIS A 38 -6.09 -5.73 6.07
CA HIS A 38 -5.37 -5.64 4.81
C HIS A 38 -4.04 -4.95 5.01
N HIS A 39 -3.04 -5.40 4.26
CA HIS A 39 -1.70 -4.83 4.29
C HIS A 39 -1.33 -4.36 2.90
N LEU A 40 -0.92 -3.12 2.80
CA LEU A 40 -0.48 -2.50 1.56
C LEU A 40 0.99 -2.12 1.70
N MET A 41 1.82 -2.60 0.78
CA MET A 41 3.25 -2.31 0.75
C MET A 41 3.62 -1.64 -0.56
N VAL A 42 4.53 -0.70 -0.51
CA VAL A 42 5.19 -0.20 -1.71
C VAL A 42 6.70 -0.40 -1.57
N TYR A 43 7.29 -1.03 -2.57
CA TYR A 43 8.74 -1.17 -2.71
C TYR A 43 9.19 -0.18 -3.77
N ILE A 44 10.18 0.63 -3.44
CA ILE A 44 10.68 1.66 -4.33
C ILE A 44 12.13 1.34 -4.68
N THR A 45 12.41 1.26 -5.97
CA THR A 45 13.77 1.06 -6.47
C THR A 45 14.19 2.26 -7.33
N ASP A 46 15.48 2.55 -7.33
CA ASP A 46 16.01 3.62 -8.16
C ASP A 46 16.31 3.13 -9.58
N LYS A 47 16.87 3.99 -10.41
CA LYS A 47 17.17 3.66 -11.81
C LYS A 47 18.20 2.54 -11.97
N ASN A 48 18.95 2.23 -10.91
CA ASN A 48 19.94 1.15 -10.89
C ASN A 48 19.39 -0.12 -10.24
N ASN A 49 18.06 -0.20 -10.05
CA ASN A 49 17.38 -1.31 -9.39
C ASN A 49 17.77 -1.50 -7.93
N LYS A 50 18.29 -0.46 -7.29
CA LYS A 50 18.63 -0.53 -5.87
C LYS A 50 17.42 -0.09 -5.04
N PRO A 51 17.12 -0.81 -3.94
CA PRO A 51 16.00 -0.41 -3.08
C PRO A 51 16.28 0.92 -2.41
N VAL A 52 15.24 1.75 -2.36
CA VAL A 52 15.26 3.02 -1.62
C VAL A 52 14.88 2.69 -0.18
N LEU A 53 15.79 2.93 0.75
CA LEU A 53 15.65 2.52 2.14
C LEU A 53 15.34 3.69 3.08
N LYS A 54 15.32 4.91 2.57
CA LYS A 54 15.05 6.12 3.36
C LYS A 54 14.02 6.98 2.67
N GLY A 55 13.22 7.67 3.47
CA GLY A 55 12.20 8.56 2.97
C GLY A 55 10.94 8.45 3.77
N LYS A 56 9.89 9.12 3.30
CA LYS A 56 8.57 9.09 3.91
C LYS A 56 7.55 8.75 2.84
N VAL A 57 6.65 7.83 3.14
CA VAL A 57 5.57 7.47 2.22
C VAL A 57 4.25 7.59 2.97
N GLY A 58 3.34 8.37 2.41
CA GLY A 58 1.98 8.46 2.91
C GLY A 58 1.03 7.75 1.98
N PHE A 59 0.00 7.13 2.54
CA PHE A 59 -1.04 6.45 1.78
C PHE A 59 -2.40 7.09 2.02
N MET A 60 -3.22 7.10 0.98
CA MET A 60 -4.61 7.47 1.07
C MET A 60 -5.42 6.39 0.35
N ILE A 61 -6.38 5.81 1.05
CA ILE A 61 -7.19 4.70 0.53
C ILE A 61 -8.65 5.11 0.64
N LYS A 62 -9.29 5.31 -0.50
CA LYS A 62 -10.69 5.77 -0.57
C LYS A 62 -11.55 4.64 -1.10
N ASN A 63 -12.63 4.31 -0.36
CA ASN A 63 -13.56 3.26 -0.78
C ASN A 63 -14.57 3.78 -1.81
N ALA A 64 -15.46 2.89 -2.26
CA ALA A 64 -16.45 3.20 -3.29
C ALA A 64 -17.46 4.26 -2.83
N GLN A 65 -17.67 4.44 -1.52
CA GLN A 65 -18.54 5.46 -0.96
C GLN A 65 -17.83 6.79 -0.71
N GLY A 66 -16.54 6.87 -1.02
CA GLY A 66 -15.77 8.09 -0.84
C GLY A 66 -15.16 8.26 0.54
N ILE A 67 -15.25 7.25 1.41
CA ILE A 67 -14.65 7.30 2.73
C ILE A 67 -13.15 7.04 2.59
N THR A 68 -12.34 7.90 3.18
CA THR A 68 -10.89 7.89 3.01
C THR A 68 -10.18 7.50 4.30
N GLN A 69 -9.22 6.59 4.18
CA GLN A 69 -8.26 6.26 5.23
C GLN A 69 -6.91 6.85 4.85
N LYS A 70 -6.27 7.52 5.79
CA LYS A 70 -4.92 8.09 5.60
C LYS A 70 -3.96 7.43 6.57
N ALA A 71 -2.78 7.11 6.10
CA ALA A 71 -1.77 6.49 6.96
C ALA A 71 -0.38 6.81 6.46
N MET A 72 0.57 6.96 7.39
CA MET A 72 1.98 7.02 7.07
C MET A 72 2.51 5.60 7.00
N GLY A 73 3.25 5.30 5.94
CA GLY A 73 3.87 4.00 5.78
C GLY A 73 4.98 3.80 6.80
N MET A 74 5.06 2.58 7.33
CA MET A 74 6.18 2.18 8.19
C MET A 74 7.19 1.43 7.34
N PHE A 75 8.47 1.75 7.53
CA PHE A 75 9.53 1.05 6.82
C PHE A 75 9.69 -0.35 7.40
N MET A 76 9.59 -1.36 6.54
CA MET A 76 9.74 -2.76 6.93
C MET A 76 10.09 -3.59 5.70
N SER A 77 10.95 -4.60 5.88
CA SER A 77 11.29 -5.55 4.79
C SER A 77 11.66 -4.85 3.48
N GLU A 78 12.44 -3.77 3.59
CA GLU A 78 12.93 -2.97 2.45
C GLU A 78 11.83 -2.21 1.70
N GLY A 79 10.67 -2.04 2.29
CA GLY A 79 9.56 -1.30 1.71
C GLY A 79 8.85 -0.46 2.75
N PHE A 80 7.80 0.21 2.32
CA PHE A 80 6.96 1.05 3.18
C PHE A 80 5.55 0.48 3.17
N GLY A 81 5.01 0.22 4.35
CA GLY A 81 3.72 -0.44 4.44
C GLY A 81 2.78 0.13 5.47
N THR A 82 1.51 -0.16 5.29
CA THR A 82 0.47 0.19 6.24
C THR A 82 -0.61 -0.87 6.26
N THR A 83 -1.36 -0.92 7.36
CA THR A 83 -2.59 -1.70 7.41
C THR A 83 -3.76 -0.82 7.02
N ALA A 84 -4.81 -1.43 6.51
CA ALA A 84 -6.01 -0.74 6.08
C ALA A 84 -7.24 -1.63 6.26
N ASP A 85 -8.40 -0.99 6.28
CA ASP A 85 -9.68 -1.69 6.24
C ASP A 85 -10.22 -1.62 4.82
N MET A 86 -10.14 -2.74 4.10
CA MET A 86 -10.71 -2.88 2.77
C MET A 86 -11.68 -4.05 2.74
N LYS A 87 -12.42 -4.25 3.86
CA LYS A 87 -13.37 -5.36 3.98
C LYS A 87 -14.58 -5.17 3.06
N GLN A 88 -14.95 -3.94 2.79
CA GLN A 88 -16.06 -3.65 1.90
C GLN A 88 -15.65 -3.93 0.45
N LYS A 89 -16.51 -4.63 -0.28
CA LYS A 89 -16.28 -4.92 -1.70
C LYS A 89 -16.48 -3.66 -2.52
N GLY A 90 -15.78 -3.57 -3.63
CA GLY A 90 -15.89 -2.46 -4.55
C GLY A 90 -14.54 -1.93 -4.98
N VAL A 91 -14.56 -0.84 -5.74
CA VAL A 91 -13.35 -0.22 -6.28
C VAL A 91 -12.80 0.80 -5.28
N TYR A 92 -11.56 0.62 -4.92
CA TYR A 92 -10.82 1.54 -4.06
C TYR A 92 -9.88 2.39 -4.89
N THR A 93 -9.75 3.65 -4.52
CA THR A 93 -8.72 4.53 -5.07
C THR A 93 -7.57 4.60 -4.08
N ILE A 94 -6.40 4.14 -4.50
CA ILE A 94 -5.20 4.11 -3.67
C ILE A 94 -4.26 5.19 -4.19
N SER A 95 -3.83 6.07 -3.30
CA SER A 95 -2.86 7.11 -3.61
C SER A 95 -1.66 6.97 -2.69
N SER A 96 -0.48 7.22 -3.20
CA SER A 96 0.73 7.28 -2.39
C SER A 96 1.51 8.54 -2.72
N LYS A 97 2.19 9.07 -1.71
CA LYS A 97 3.08 10.20 -1.84
C LYS A 97 4.39 9.83 -1.16
N ALA A 98 5.44 9.73 -1.94
CA ALA A 98 6.76 9.40 -1.43
C ALA A 98 7.65 10.64 -1.49
N ILE A 99 8.29 10.95 -0.37
CA ILE A 99 9.27 12.03 -0.28
C ILE A 99 10.63 11.38 -0.06
N LEU A 100 11.48 11.45 -1.08
CA LEU A 100 12.78 10.80 -1.13
C LEU A 100 13.85 11.89 -1.29
N GLY A 101 14.29 12.45 -0.14
CA GLY A 101 15.17 13.62 -0.18
C GLY A 101 14.45 14.82 -0.78
N ASP A 102 14.95 15.35 -1.88
CA ASP A 102 14.33 16.46 -2.61
C ASP A 102 13.32 16.00 -3.67
N LYS A 103 13.14 14.70 -3.83
CA LYS A 103 12.20 14.12 -4.80
C LYS A 103 10.86 13.86 -4.16
N LYS A 104 9.80 14.10 -4.92
CA LYS A 104 8.43 13.85 -4.50
C LYS A 104 7.74 13.05 -5.59
N LEU A 105 7.30 11.86 -5.25
CA LEU A 105 6.62 10.96 -6.18
C LEU A 105 5.17 10.81 -5.73
N VAL A 106 4.24 11.11 -6.63
CA VAL A 106 2.81 10.97 -6.35
C VAL A 106 2.24 9.98 -7.33
N ASP A 107 1.57 8.97 -6.80
CA ASP A 107 0.95 7.92 -7.61
C ASP A 107 -0.50 7.72 -7.17
N LYS A 108 -1.34 7.26 -8.10
CA LYS A 108 -2.75 7.05 -7.84
C LYS A 108 -3.27 5.98 -8.79
N PHE A 109 -4.00 5.03 -8.26
CA PHE A 109 -4.57 3.94 -9.06
C PHE A 109 -5.81 3.37 -8.41
N GLU A 110 -6.56 2.59 -9.17
CA GLU A 110 -7.75 1.90 -8.67
C GLU A 110 -7.45 0.42 -8.48
N TYR A 111 -8.07 -0.16 -7.45
CA TYR A 111 -7.96 -1.58 -7.15
C TYR A 111 -9.30 -2.09 -6.66
N GLU A 112 -9.78 -3.17 -7.26
CA GLU A 112 -11.09 -3.72 -6.93
C GLU A 112 -10.97 -4.87 -5.94
N ILE A 113 -11.77 -4.80 -4.86
CA ILE A 113 -11.97 -5.90 -3.93
C ILE A 113 -13.26 -6.60 -4.33
N ARG A 114 -13.16 -7.86 -4.68
CA ARG A 114 -14.29 -8.67 -5.16
C ARG A 114 -14.89 -9.58 -4.11
#